data_10bff5375dfbeeab6acdbb46e1fc1b4a
#
_entry.id   10bff5375dfbeeab6acdbb46e1fc1b4a
#
_cell.length_a   1.000
_cell.length_b   1.000
_cell.length_c   1.000
_cell.angle_alpha   90.00
_cell.angle_beta   90.00
_cell.angle_gamma   90.00
#
_symmetry.space_group_name_H-M   'P 1'
#
loop_
_entity.id
_entity.type
_entity.pdbx_description
1 polymer ?
#
loop_
_entity_poly.entity_id
_entity_poly.type
_entity_poly.pdbx_seq_one_letter_code
_entity_poly.pdbx_strand_id
1 'polypeptide(L)'
;EVIYTAVVNSINNVLVMAAAVADYRPVTVASDKIKKKDGDLSIPVERTADILGTIGPKKTHQFLCGFSMETRDMVENSTAKLTRKNLDMVVANNLKVAGAGFGVDTNVVTFITPDGTRELPLMSKADVADAILDEILKRRGL
;
A
#
# COMPACT_ATOMS: atom_id res chain seq x y z
N GLU A 1 12.88 4.86 6.17
CA GLU A 1 14.18 4.99 5.47
C GLU A 1 14.74 3.64 5.04
N VAL A 2 14.80 2.63 5.91
CA VAL A 2 15.34 1.29 5.59
C VAL A 2 14.60 0.63 4.43
N ILE A 3 13.25 0.63 4.46
CA ILE A 3 12.43 0.05 3.38
C ILE A 3 12.66 0.81 2.07
N TYR A 4 12.69 2.14 2.09
CA TYR A 4 12.95 2.97 0.92
C TYR A 4 14.29 2.60 0.28
N THR A 5 15.37 2.58 1.06
CA THR A 5 16.72 2.25 0.57
C THR A 5 16.80 0.83 0.00
N ALA A 6 16.21 -0.15 0.69
CA ALA A 6 16.21 -1.54 0.24
C ALA A 6 15.47 -1.71 -1.10
N VAL A 7 14.32 -1.07 -1.25
CA VAL A 7 13.48 -1.21 -2.47
C VAL A 7 14.07 -0.45 -3.64
N VAL A 8 14.53 0.78 -3.45
CA VAL A 8 15.10 1.61 -4.54
C VAL A 8 16.37 0.99 -5.11
N ASN A 9 17.17 0.30 -4.29
CA ASN A 9 18.40 -0.36 -4.70
C ASN A 9 18.24 -1.81 -5.15
N SER A 10 17.02 -2.35 -5.14
CA SER A 10 16.77 -3.75 -5.52
C SER A 10 16.52 -3.92 -7.01
N ILE A 11 16.99 -5.05 -7.57
CA ILE A 11 16.77 -5.46 -8.96
C ILE A 11 15.55 -6.42 -9.06
N ASN A 12 14.54 -6.21 -8.21
CA ASN A 12 13.39 -7.11 -8.14
C ASN A 12 12.53 -7.05 -9.41
N ASN A 13 12.07 -8.19 -9.87
CA ASN A 13 11.12 -8.28 -10.99
C ASN A 13 9.68 -7.95 -10.56
N VAL A 14 9.37 -8.17 -9.30
CA VAL A 14 8.04 -7.93 -8.71
C VAL A 14 8.22 -7.23 -7.37
N LEU A 15 7.47 -6.17 -7.14
CA LEU A 15 7.37 -5.48 -5.87
C LEU A 15 5.90 -5.44 -5.43
N VAL A 16 5.60 -6.12 -4.32
CA VAL A 16 4.30 -6.01 -3.63
C VAL A 16 4.48 -5.17 -2.38
N MET A 17 4.00 -3.93 -2.42
CA MET A 17 4.14 -2.99 -1.30
C MET A 17 2.92 -3.09 -0.37
N ALA A 18 2.96 -4.08 0.53
CA ALA A 18 1.94 -4.32 1.54
C ALA A 18 2.28 -3.67 2.91
N ALA A 19 3.47 -3.07 3.03
CA ALA A 19 3.90 -2.43 4.27
C ALA A 19 3.09 -1.16 4.57
N ALA A 20 2.67 -1.00 5.82
CA ALA A 20 2.00 0.20 6.32
C ALA A 20 3.01 1.32 6.60
N VAL A 21 3.55 1.92 5.55
CA VAL A 21 4.46 3.06 5.67
C VAL A 21 3.64 4.32 5.96
N ALA A 22 3.95 4.98 7.08
CA ALA A 22 3.29 6.22 7.45
C ALA A 22 3.64 7.37 6.49
N ASP A 23 2.66 8.20 6.12
CA ASP A 23 2.85 9.38 5.25
C ASP A 23 3.56 10.53 5.96
N TYR A 24 3.60 10.51 7.29
CA TYR A 24 4.22 11.53 8.13
C TYR A 24 5.07 10.90 9.23
N ARG A 25 6.13 11.58 9.62
CA ARG A 25 6.98 11.23 10.77
C ARG A 25 7.26 12.48 11.62
N PRO A 26 7.54 12.34 12.92
CA PRO A 26 8.00 13.47 13.72
C PRO A 26 9.28 14.10 13.15
N VAL A 27 9.35 15.43 13.13
CA VAL A 27 10.56 16.17 12.69
C VAL A 27 11.75 15.85 13.59
N THR A 28 11.49 15.71 14.89
CA THR A 28 12.51 15.37 15.87
C THR A 28 12.09 14.17 16.70
N VAL A 29 13.05 13.28 16.99
CA VAL A 29 12.87 12.16 17.90
C VAL A 29 13.58 12.49 19.20
N ALA A 30 12.86 12.45 20.33
CA ALA A 30 13.44 12.68 21.63
C ALA A 30 14.37 11.53 22.02
N SER A 31 15.55 11.81 22.57
CA SER A 31 16.47 10.81 23.09
C SER A 31 15.95 10.14 24.37
N ASP A 32 15.10 10.85 25.11
CA ASP A 32 14.56 10.40 26.37
C ASP A 32 13.04 10.46 26.40
N LYS A 33 12.45 9.77 27.39
CA LYS A 33 10.99 9.78 27.63
C LYS A 33 10.49 11.21 27.87
N ILE A 34 9.57 11.67 27.03
CA ILE A 34 8.88 12.94 27.22
C ILE A 34 7.98 12.82 28.46
N LYS A 35 8.30 13.60 29.51
CA LYS A 35 7.50 13.65 30.73
C LYS A 35 6.22 14.46 30.47
N LYS A 36 5.12 14.03 31.10
CA LYS A 36 3.88 14.82 31.12
C LYS A 36 4.16 16.23 31.70
N LYS A 37 3.64 17.23 31.03
CA LYS A 37 3.58 18.62 31.49
C LYS A 37 2.11 19.05 31.48
N ASP A 38 1.78 20.04 32.26
CA ASP A 38 0.46 20.66 32.21
C ASP A 38 0.31 21.40 30.86
N GLY A 39 -0.85 21.25 30.23
CA GLY A 39 -1.18 21.84 28.95
C GLY A 39 -1.05 20.86 27.77
N ASP A 40 -1.38 21.34 26.57
CA ASP A 40 -1.38 20.57 25.33
C ASP A 40 0.05 20.35 24.80
N LEU A 41 0.27 19.18 24.20
CA LEU A 41 1.51 18.83 23.51
C LEU A 41 1.27 18.86 22.00
N SER A 42 2.04 19.68 21.28
CA SER A 42 2.08 19.68 19.83
C SER A 42 3.34 18.96 19.34
N ILE A 43 3.16 18.02 18.42
CA ILE A 43 4.27 17.29 17.80
C ILE A 43 4.34 17.71 16.33
N PRO A 44 5.39 18.47 15.92
CA PRO A 44 5.58 18.80 14.51
C PRO A 44 5.95 17.56 13.71
N VAL A 45 5.32 17.39 12.57
CA VAL A 45 5.55 16.26 11.65
C VAL A 45 5.95 16.74 10.27
N GLU A 46 6.73 15.93 9.57
CA GLU A 46 7.12 16.13 8.17
C GLU A 46 6.67 14.94 7.30
N ARG A 47 6.56 15.14 6.00
CA ARG A 47 6.22 14.07 5.05
C ARG A 47 7.35 13.06 4.94
N THR A 48 6.98 11.78 4.89
CA THR A 48 7.90 10.69 4.52
C THR A 48 8.04 10.57 3.01
N ALA A 49 9.05 9.84 2.54
CA ALA A 49 9.22 9.56 1.13
C ALA A 49 8.12 8.62 0.61
N ASP A 50 7.48 8.98 -0.51
CA ASP A 50 6.56 8.12 -1.23
C ASP A 50 7.35 7.09 -2.05
N ILE A 51 7.49 5.88 -1.53
CA ILE A 51 8.30 4.82 -2.13
C ILE A 51 7.80 4.47 -3.54
N LEU A 52 6.52 4.13 -3.68
CA LEU A 52 5.93 3.77 -4.98
C LEU A 52 5.91 4.94 -5.95
N GLY A 53 5.65 6.16 -5.46
CA GLY A 53 5.72 7.37 -6.28
C GLY A 53 7.14 7.69 -6.78
N THR A 54 8.17 7.23 -6.06
CA THR A 54 9.58 7.40 -6.47
C THR A 54 10.01 6.31 -7.46
N ILE A 55 9.54 5.08 -7.29
CA ILE A 55 9.96 3.92 -8.10
C ILE A 55 9.19 3.84 -9.41
N GLY A 56 7.87 4.11 -9.37
CA GLY A 56 7.01 3.98 -10.54
C GLY A 56 7.51 4.72 -11.79
N PRO A 57 7.94 6.00 -11.71
CA PRO A 57 8.50 6.71 -12.85
C PRO A 57 9.81 6.10 -13.40
N LYS A 58 10.53 5.33 -12.58
CA LYS A 58 11.80 4.66 -12.92
C LYS A 58 11.62 3.21 -13.35
N LYS A 59 10.40 2.70 -13.29
CA LYS A 59 10.07 1.33 -13.65
C LYS A 59 10.44 1.05 -15.11
N THR A 60 11.09 -0.09 -15.35
CA THR A 60 11.42 -0.58 -16.70
C THR A 60 10.69 -1.89 -17.02
N HIS A 61 10.95 -2.94 -16.25
CA HIS A 61 10.38 -4.29 -16.42
C HIS A 61 9.68 -4.82 -15.16
N GLN A 62 9.77 -4.07 -14.07
CA GLN A 62 9.23 -4.48 -12.78
C GLN A 62 7.69 -4.45 -12.81
N PHE A 63 7.06 -5.45 -12.15
CA PHE A 63 5.65 -5.39 -11.80
C PHE A 63 5.48 -4.74 -10.43
N LEU A 64 4.75 -3.64 -10.37
CA LEU A 64 4.51 -2.88 -9.15
C LEU A 64 3.06 -3.07 -8.67
N CYS A 65 2.89 -3.70 -7.52
CA CYS A 65 1.61 -3.84 -6.84
C CYS A 65 1.60 -3.00 -5.57
N GLY A 66 0.65 -2.08 -5.47
CA GLY A 66 0.42 -1.27 -4.28
C GLY A 66 -0.86 -1.64 -3.58
N PHE A 67 -0.99 -1.24 -2.29
CA PHE A 67 -2.23 -1.36 -1.54
C PHE A 67 -2.90 0.01 -1.40
N SER A 68 -4.22 0.00 -1.37
CA SER A 68 -5.05 1.16 -1.11
C SER A 68 -6.09 0.83 -0.04
N MET A 69 -6.39 1.80 0.78
CA MET A 69 -7.40 1.70 1.81
C MET A 69 -8.20 3.00 1.79
N GLU A 70 -9.41 2.92 1.21
CA GLU A 70 -10.26 4.07 0.99
C GLU A 70 -11.63 3.82 1.62
N THR A 71 -12.18 4.83 2.24
CA THR A 71 -13.52 4.79 2.84
C THR A 71 -14.60 5.32 1.89
N ARG A 72 -14.21 6.12 0.90
CA ARG A 72 -15.10 6.72 -0.12
C ARG A 72 -14.43 6.62 -1.48
N ASP A 73 -15.23 6.47 -2.51
CA ASP A 73 -14.79 6.49 -3.91
C ASP A 73 -13.56 5.58 -4.16
N MET A 74 -13.60 4.38 -3.53
CA MET A 74 -12.47 3.47 -3.45
C MET A 74 -11.89 3.14 -4.84
N VAL A 75 -12.74 2.83 -5.81
CA VAL A 75 -12.29 2.47 -7.17
C VAL A 75 -11.66 3.67 -7.86
N GLU A 76 -12.30 4.84 -7.79
CA GLU A 76 -11.80 6.07 -8.43
C GLU A 76 -10.45 6.50 -7.84
N ASN A 77 -10.36 6.62 -6.52
CA ASN A 77 -9.14 7.00 -5.82
C ASN A 77 -7.98 6.02 -6.06
N SER A 78 -8.28 4.72 -6.07
CA SER A 78 -7.28 3.68 -6.29
C SER A 78 -6.84 3.63 -7.76
N THR A 79 -7.74 3.91 -8.71
CA THR A 79 -7.41 4.05 -10.14
C THR A 79 -6.52 5.28 -10.38
N ALA A 80 -6.82 6.40 -9.74
CA ALA A 80 -5.97 7.58 -9.77
C ALA A 80 -4.57 7.30 -9.18
N LYS A 81 -4.49 6.51 -8.11
CA LYS A 81 -3.22 6.06 -7.51
C LYS A 81 -2.43 5.16 -8.46
N LEU A 82 -3.08 4.19 -9.11
CA LEU A 82 -2.49 3.30 -10.10
C LEU A 82 -1.81 4.11 -11.21
N THR A 83 -2.54 5.04 -11.81
CA THR A 83 -2.04 5.88 -12.91
C THR A 83 -0.93 6.82 -12.45
N ARG A 84 -1.16 7.58 -11.37
CA ARG A 84 -0.21 8.57 -10.86
C ARG A 84 1.14 7.98 -10.48
N LYS A 85 1.15 6.76 -9.94
CA LYS A 85 2.37 6.07 -9.48
C LYS A 85 2.89 5.04 -10.48
N ASN A 86 2.34 4.96 -11.67
CA ASN A 86 2.72 4.00 -12.72
C ASN A 86 2.76 2.55 -12.19
N LEU A 87 1.69 2.13 -11.48
CA LEU A 87 1.56 0.78 -10.94
C LEU A 87 0.90 -0.15 -11.97
N ASP A 88 1.16 -1.44 -11.85
CA ASP A 88 0.51 -2.47 -12.67
C ASP A 88 -0.76 -3.01 -12.01
N MET A 89 -0.81 -2.94 -10.68
CA MET A 89 -1.97 -3.35 -9.90
C MET A 89 -2.07 -2.56 -8.59
N VAL A 90 -3.30 -2.29 -8.16
CA VAL A 90 -3.62 -1.83 -6.81
C VAL A 90 -4.60 -2.82 -6.19
N VAL A 91 -4.29 -3.26 -4.97
CA VAL A 91 -5.19 -4.06 -4.13
C VAL A 91 -5.90 -3.10 -3.19
N ALA A 92 -7.17 -2.84 -3.45
CA ALA A 92 -7.98 -1.92 -2.66
C ALA A 92 -8.78 -2.68 -1.60
N ASN A 93 -8.55 -2.37 -0.32
CA ASN A 93 -9.28 -2.95 0.80
C ASN A 93 -10.65 -2.29 0.95
N ASN A 94 -11.71 -3.10 0.99
CA ASN A 94 -13.06 -2.62 1.25
C ASN A 94 -13.37 -2.65 2.76
N LEU A 95 -13.20 -1.50 3.42
CA LEU A 95 -13.42 -1.37 4.86
C LEU A 95 -14.91 -1.31 5.28
N LYS A 96 -15.84 -1.27 4.32
CA LYS A 96 -17.27 -1.18 4.59
C LYS A 96 -17.93 -2.53 4.81
N VAL A 97 -17.24 -3.63 4.49
CA VAL A 97 -17.76 -4.99 4.62
C VAL A 97 -17.50 -5.53 6.03
N ALA A 98 -18.55 -6.00 6.68
CA ALA A 98 -18.41 -6.66 7.98
C ALA A 98 -17.54 -7.92 7.85
N GLY A 99 -16.60 -8.10 8.78
CA GLY A 99 -15.64 -9.21 8.73
C GLY A 99 -14.44 -8.98 7.82
N ALA A 100 -14.29 -7.80 7.22
CA ALA A 100 -13.13 -7.43 6.42
C ALA A 100 -12.28 -6.35 7.10
N GLY A 101 -10.98 -6.43 6.97
CA GLY A 101 -10.05 -5.35 7.34
C GLY A 101 -9.22 -5.59 8.59
N PHE A 102 -9.23 -4.62 9.52
CA PHE A 102 -8.39 -4.67 10.72
C PHE A 102 -8.93 -5.62 11.79
N GLY A 103 -8.00 -6.27 12.51
CA GLY A 103 -8.34 -7.09 13.68
C GLY A 103 -9.01 -8.42 13.37
N VAL A 104 -9.17 -8.79 12.10
CA VAL A 104 -9.72 -10.07 11.64
C VAL A 104 -8.79 -10.73 10.63
N ASP A 105 -8.92 -12.05 10.45
CA ASP A 105 -8.08 -12.82 9.53
C ASP A 105 -8.64 -12.87 8.09
N THR A 106 -9.80 -12.24 7.87
CA THR A 106 -10.49 -12.17 6.59
C THR A 106 -10.42 -10.78 5.97
N ASN A 107 -10.61 -10.70 4.65
CA ASN A 107 -10.68 -9.45 3.92
C ASN A 107 -11.56 -9.57 2.67
N VAL A 108 -12.07 -8.42 2.21
CA VAL A 108 -12.64 -8.21 0.88
C VAL A 108 -11.79 -7.19 0.16
N VAL A 109 -11.24 -7.57 -0.99
CA VAL A 109 -10.37 -6.70 -1.78
C VAL A 109 -10.86 -6.59 -3.20
N THR A 110 -10.59 -5.45 -3.82
CA THR A 110 -10.78 -5.22 -5.25
C THR A 110 -9.43 -5.06 -5.91
N PHE A 111 -9.12 -5.88 -6.91
CA PHE A 111 -7.98 -5.68 -7.78
C PHE A 111 -8.33 -4.60 -8.80
N ILE A 112 -7.47 -3.61 -8.91
CA ILE A 112 -7.57 -2.50 -9.85
C ILE A 112 -6.33 -2.53 -10.73
N THR A 113 -6.54 -2.62 -12.03
CA THR A 113 -5.49 -2.76 -13.05
C THR A 113 -5.80 -1.86 -14.22
N PRO A 114 -4.89 -1.64 -15.17
CA PRO A 114 -5.18 -0.87 -16.39
C PRO A 114 -6.36 -1.43 -17.21
N ASP A 115 -6.63 -2.74 -17.12
CA ASP A 115 -7.70 -3.40 -17.88
C ASP A 115 -9.07 -3.34 -17.19
N GLY A 116 -9.14 -2.88 -15.94
CA GLY A 116 -10.37 -2.78 -15.17
C GLY A 116 -10.25 -3.25 -13.72
N THR A 117 -11.39 -3.57 -13.13
CA THR A 117 -11.51 -3.93 -11.72
C THR A 117 -12.10 -5.32 -11.53
N ARG A 118 -11.64 -6.04 -10.51
CA ARG A 118 -12.19 -7.35 -10.09
C ARG A 118 -12.28 -7.41 -8.57
N GLU A 119 -13.51 -7.46 -8.05
CA GLU A 119 -13.74 -7.70 -6.63
C GLU A 119 -13.60 -9.18 -6.32
N LEU A 120 -12.93 -9.49 -5.20
CA LEU A 120 -12.84 -10.83 -4.64
C LEU A 120 -13.88 -10.98 -3.52
N PRO A 121 -14.42 -12.20 -3.33
CA PRO A 121 -15.31 -12.46 -2.21
C PRO A 121 -14.58 -12.33 -0.86
N LEU A 122 -15.32 -12.35 0.24
CA LEU A 122 -14.72 -12.46 1.58
C LEU A 122 -13.94 -13.77 1.68
N MET A 123 -12.64 -13.65 1.93
CA MET A 123 -11.73 -14.81 2.05
C MET A 123 -10.66 -14.54 3.10
N SER A 124 -9.86 -15.54 3.44
CA SER A 124 -8.74 -15.35 4.36
C SER A 124 -7.68 -14.42 3.77
N LYS A 125 -6.90 -13.76 4.61
CA LYS A 125 -5.76 -12.94 4.15
C LYS A 125 -4.70 -13.78 3.42
N ALA A 126 -4.57 -15.07 3.76
CA ALA A 126 -3.71 -16.01 3.05
C ALA A 126 -4.22 -16.25 1.62
N ASP A 127 -5.52 -16.55 1.45
CA ASP A 127 -6.12 -16.73 0.13
C ASP A 127 -6.05 -15.45 -0.72
N VAL A 128 -6.19 -14.27 -0.09
CA VAL A 128 -5.97 -12.99 -0.77
C VAL A 128 -4.54 -12.87 -1.26
N ALA A 129 -3.55 -13.28 -0.46
CA ALA A 129 -2.13 -13.24 -0.89
C ALA A 129 -1.88 -14.17 -2.07
N ASP A 130 -2.42 -15.40 -2.04
CA ASP A 130 -2.32 -16.34 -3.15
C ASP A 130 -2.99 -15.78 -4.42
N ALA A 131 -4.20 -15.22 -4.30
CA ALA A 131 -4.90 -14.59 -5.42
C ALA A 131 -4.12 -13.39 -6.03
N ILE A 132 -3.39 -12.62 -5.21
CA ILE A 132 -2.50 -11.56 -5.67
C ILE A 132 -1.35 -12.15 -6.50
N LEU A 133 -0.70 -13.22 -6.01
CA LEU A 133 0.39 -13.86 -6.71
C LEU A 133 -0.07 -14.48 -8.04
N ASP A 134 -1.21 -15.15 -8.05
CA ASP A 134 -1.82 -15.72 -9.27
C ASP A 134 -2.11 -14.63 -10.31
N GLU A 135 -2.67 -13.49 -9.89
CA GLU A 135 -2.94 -12.36 -10.79
C GLU A 135 -1.64 -11.78 -11.37
N ILE A 136 -0.59 -11.68 -10.55
CA ILE A 136 0.73 -11.21 -10.98
C ILE A 136 1.33 -12.18 -12.01
N LEU A 137 1.32 -13.48 -11.74
CA LEU A 137 1.83 -14.51 -12.66
C LEU A 137 1.10 -14.46 -14.00
N LYS A 138 -0.23 -14.46 -13.97
CA LYS A 138 -1.09 -14.35 -15.15
C LYS A 138 -0.74 -13.12 -16.00
N ARG A 139 -0.55 -11.94 -15.37
CA ARG A 139 -0.23 -10.69 -16.07
C ARG A 139 1.18 -10.64 -16.62
N ARG A 140 2.07 -11.43 -16.08
CA ARG A 140 3.43 -11.60 -16.57
C ARG A 140 3.57 -12.69 -17.63
N GLY A 141 2.51 -13.44 -17.93
CA GLY A 141 2.52 -14.54 -18.88
C GLY A 141 3.26 -15.77 -18.37
N LEU A 142 3.23 -16.01 -17.07
CA LEU A 142 3.87 -17.13 -16.38
C LEU A 142 2.83 -18.13 -15.88
#